data_d883b2a0c0f907578134b3a8622a812c
#
_entry.id   d883b2a0c0f907578134b3a8622a812c
#
_cell.length_a   1.000
_cell.length_b   1.000
_cell.length_c   1.000
_cell.angle_alpha   90.00
_cell.angle_beta   90.00
_cell.angle_gamma   90.00
#
_symmetry.space_group_name_H-M   'P 1'
#
loop_
_entity.id
_entity.type
_entity.pdbx_description
1 polymer ?
#
loop_
_entity_poly.entity_id
_entity_poly.type
_entity_poly.pdbx_seq_one_letter_code
_entity_poly.pdbx_strand_id
1 'polypeptide(L)'
;KDLVTGKFSYVLSPTLFYPLIAKVPTQEKARRMVDEHFFNPAEFWGEWIMPSISRDNAYFERQDYWRGRIWAPMNFLVYLGLRNYDLPDARKALVEKSANLLLRSWTSEKHVCENYNAIFGTWNDRRNCDKFYHWGALLGYVSLIEDGYVLPPETKLKE
;
A
#
# COMPACT_ATOMS: atom_id res chain seq x y z
N LYS A 1 15.32 5.69 -12.00
CA LYS A 1 16.67 5.92 -12.50
C LYS A 1 17.06 7.36 -12.22
N ASP A 2 18.18 7.57 -11.55
CA ASP A 2 18.75 8.89 -11.33
C ASP A 2 19.25 9.46 -12.67
N LEU A 3 18.82 10.66 -13.03
CA LEU A 3 19.12 11.25 -14.34
C LEU A 3 20.55 11.79 -14.45
N VAL A 4 21.20 12.06 -13.33
CA VAL A 4 22.59 12.55 -13.31
C VAL A 4 23.59 11.40 -13.37
N THR A 5 23.38 10.39 -12.52
CA THR A 5 24.31 9.25 -12.40
C THR A 5 23.97 8.08 -13.31
N GLY A 6 22.78 8.05 -13.87
CA GLY A 6 22.27 6.93 -14.66
C GLY A 6 21.98 5.65 -13.87
N LYS A 7 22.13 5.66 -12.55
CA LYS A 7 21.94 4.49 -11.68
C LYS A 7 20.48 4.34 -11.24
N PHE A 8 20.06 3.11 -10.93
CA PHE A 8 18.78 2.88 -10.29
C PHE A 8 18.87 3.18 -8.78
N SER A 9 17.78 3.68 -8.21
CA SER A 9 17.65 3.78 -6.76
C SER A 9 17.50 2.38 -6.16
N TYR A 10 18.10 2.16 -5.02
CA TYR A 10 17.91 0.93 -4.22
C TYR A 10 16.82 1.09 -3.16
N VAL A 11 16.17 2.26 -3.10
CA VAL A 11 15.04 2.49 -2.20
C VAL A 11 13.79 1.96 -2.88
N LEU A 12 13.22 0.89 -2.33
CA LEU A 12 11.95 0.33 -2.78
C LEU A 12 10.81 0.97 -2.01
N SER A 13 9.74 1.30 -2.73
CA SER A 13 8.48 1.82 -2.19
C SER A 13 7.30 1.19 -2.92
N PRO A 14 6.06 1.26 -2.41
CA PRO A 14 4.88 0.75 -3.12
C PRO A 14 4.70 1.30 -4.54
N THR A 15 5.36 2.41 -4.88
CA THR A 15 5.34 2.98 -6.24
C THR A 15 5.90 2.03 -7.29
N LEU A 16 6.70 1.03 -6.89
CA LEU A 16 7.18 0.01 -7.82
C LEU A 16 6.03 -0.78 -8.47
N PHE A 17 4.86 -0.89 -7.80
CA PHE A 17 3.67 -1.58 -8.32
C PHE A 17 2.77 -0.68 -9.18
N TYR A 18 3.01 0.64 -9.25
CA TYR A 18 2.15 1.57 -10.00
C TYR A 18 2.12 1.29 -11.53
N PRO A 19 3.15 0.73 -12.18
CA PRO A 19 3.05 0.29 -13.56
C PRO A 19 1.91 -0.72 -13.82
N LEU A 20 1.44 -1.44 -12.78
CA LEU A 20 0.28 -2.33 -12.87
C LEU A 20 -1.02 -1.54 -13.17
N ILE A 21 -1.14 -0.30 -12.70
CA ILE A 21 -2.31 0.56 -12.96
C ILE A 21 -2.43 0.83 -14.47
N ALA A 22 -1.29 1.12 -15.10
CA ALA A 22 -1.21 1.40 -16.53
C ALA A 22 -1.14 0.12 -17.40
N LYS A 23 -1.26 -1.06 -16.80
CA LYS A 23 -1.18 -2.38 -17.50
C LYS A 23 0.11 -2.56 -18.31
N VAL A 24 1.22 -1.98 -17.86
CA VAL A 24 2.52 -2.06 -18.55
C VAL A 24 3.13 -3.48 -18.49
N PRO A 25 3.19 -4.19 -17.36
CA PRO A 25 3.72 -5.54 -17.29
C PRO A 25 2.79 -6.56 -17.97
N THR A 26 3.37 -7.65 -18.49
CA THR A 26 2.58 -8.85 -18.81
C THR A 26 2.08 -9.52 -17.53
N GLN A 27 1.08 -10.41 -17.64
CA GLN A 27 0.57 -11.19 -16.49
C GLN A 27 1.70 -11.92 -15.74
N GLU A 28 2.61 -12.56 -16.47
CA GLU A 28 3.75 -13.26 -15.90
C GLU A 28 4.68 -12.32 -15.10
N LYS A 29 4.99 -11.16 -15.68
CA LYS A 29 5.81 -10.14 -14.99
C LYS A 29 5.11 -9.57 -13.77
N ALA A 30 3.80 -9.34 -13.86
CA ALA A 30 3.01 -8.88 -12.72
C ALA A 30 3.00 -9.92 -11.58
N ARG A 31 2.85 -11.22 -11.90
CA ARG A 31 2.94 -12.30 -10.94
C ARG A 31 4.33 -12.32 -10.27
N ARG A 32 5.39 -12.26 -11.06
CA ARG A 32 6.75 -12.22 -10.54
C ARG A 32 7.01 -11.02 -9.62
N MET A 33 6.52 -9.83 -9.99
CA MET A 33 6.62 -8.63 -9.12
C MET A 33 5.96 -8.87 -7.76
N VAL A 34 4.81 -9.53 -7.74
CA VAL A 34 4.09 -9.83 -6.51
C VAL A 34 4.84 -10.87 -5.68
N ASP A 35 5.34 -11.93 -6.29
CA ASP A 35 6.08 -13.00 -5.58
C ASP A 35 7.42 -12.50 -5.03
N GLU A 36 8.17 -11.74 -5.82
CA GLU A 36 9.49 -11.25 -5.44
C GLU A 36 9.45 -10.09 -4.43
N HIS A 37 8.39 -9.26 -4.46
CA HIS A 37 8.33 -8.01 -3.70
C HIS A 37 7.15 -7.93 -2.73
N PHE A 38 5.90 -8.14 -3.21
CA PHE A 38 4.72 -7.97 -2.36
C PHE A 38 4.70 -8.96 -1.21
N PHE A 39 4.93 -10.25 -1.48
CA PHE A 39 4.98 -11.31 -0.49
C PHE A 39 6.35 -11.49 0.19
N ASN A 40 7.30 -10.63 -0.11
CA ASN A 40 8.64 -10.70 0.47
C ASN A 40 8.66 -10.06 1.87
N PRO A 41 8.92 -10.85 2.94
CA PRO A 41 8.94 -10.33 4.31
C PRO A 41 10.10 -9.36 4.59
N ALA A 42 11.16 -9.40 3.80
CA ALA A 42 12.23 -8.40 3.87
C ALA A 42 11.82 -7.07 3.24
N GLU A 43 10.80 -7.05 2.38
CA GLU A 43 10.40 -5.84 1.66
C GLU A 43 9.02 -5.34 2.11
N PHE A 44 7.92 -5.91 1.57
CA PHE A 44 6.60 -5.33 1.78
C PHE A 44 5.64 -6.21 2.57
N TRP A 45 5.95 -7.49 2.75
CA TRP A 45 5.10 -8.41 3.49
C TRP A 45 5.28 -8.26 5.01
N GLY A 46 4.18 -8.18 5.75
CA GLY A 46 4.19 -8.10 7.20
C GLY A 46 2.79 -8.29 7.78
N GLU A 47 2.62 -8.03 9.07
CA GLU A 47 1.31 -8.11 9.73
C GLU A 47 0.29 -7.15 9.10
N TRP A 48 0.73 -5.92 8.85
CA TRP A 48 -0.08 -4.86 8.22
C TRP A 48 0.21 -4.75 6.73
N ILE A 49 -0.54 -3.87 6.04
CA ILE A 49 -0.31 -3.56 4.62
C ILE A 49 1.07 -2.92 4.39
N MET A 50 1.42 -2.67 3.13
CA MET A 50 2.75 -2.24 2.73
C MET A 50 3.16 -0.90 3.34
N PRO A 51 4.38 -0.85 3.92
CA PRO A 51 5.00 0.40 4.33
C PRO A 51 5.45 1.26 3.14
N SER A 52 5.74 2.53 3.39
CA SER A 52 6.20 3.49 2.38
C SER A 52 7.58 3.21 1.80
N ILE A 53 8.41 2.47 2.50
CA ILE A 53 9.70 1.91 2.04
C ILE A 53 9.82 0.46 2.49
N SER A 54 10.66 -0.32 1.81
CA SER A 54 10.89 -1.74 2.15
C SER A 54 11.43 -1.91 3.58
N ARG A 55 11.11 -3.06 4.19
CA ARG A 55 11.47 -3.38 5.59
C ARG A 55 12.96 -3.56 5.81
N ASP A 56 13.70 -3.98 4.78
CA ASP A 56 15.17 -4.10 4.79
C ASP A 56 15.91 -2.76 4.62
N ASN A 57 15.17 -1.68 4.37
CA ASN A 57 15.76 -0.36 4.27
C ASN A 57 16.22 0.13 5.65
N ALA A 58 17.45 0.66 5.73
CA ALA A 58 18.05 1.14 6.99
C ALA A 58 17.23 2.22 7.73
N TYR A 59 16.29 2.87 7.05
CA TYR A 59 15.40 3.87 7.65
C TYR A 59 14.04 3.33 8.05
N PHE A 60 13.72 2.07 7.74
CA PHE A 60 12.41 1.49 8.03
C PHE A 60 12.06 1.55 9.52
N GLU A 61 12.96 1.15 10.38
CA GLU A 61 12.76 1.11 11.85
C GLU A 61 12.46 2.48 12.46
N ARG A 62 12.80 3.57 11.77
CA ARG A 62 12.50 4.93 12.25
C ARG A 62 11.00 5.21 12.30
N GLN A 63 10.21 4.55 11.46
CA GLN A 63 8.78 4.77 11.36
C GLN A 63 8.43 6.27 11.32
N ASP A 64 9.17 7.01 10.49
CA ASP A 64 9.07 8.47 10.41
C ASP A 64 8.47 8.88 9.07
N TYR A 65 7.25 9.38 9.08
CA TYR A 65 6.48 9.91 7.95
C TYR A 65 6.57 9.03 6.68
N TRP A 66 7.35 9.43 5.65
CA TRP A 66 7.59 8.64 4.43
C TRP A 66 8.69 7.58 4.57
N ARG A 67 9.18 7.33 5.78
CA ARG A 67 10.24 6.37 6.08
C ARG A 67 9.72 5.25 6.96
N GLY A 68 9.01 4.34 6.34
CA GLY A 68 8.52 3.11 6.96
C GLY A 68 7.05 3.09 7.35
N ARG A 69 6.36 4.22 7.45
CA ARG A 69 4.93 4.24 7.82
C ARG A 69 4.03 3.79 6.66
N ILE A 70 2.86 3.31 7.02
CA ILE A 70 1.81 2.90 6.08
C ILE A 70 1.00 4.12 5.67
N TRP A 71 0.79 4.27 4.37
CA TRP A 71 -0.05 5.30 3.78
C TRP A 71 -1.18 4.64 2.98
N ALA A 72 -2.41 4.87 3.41
CA ALA A 72 -3.57 4.30 2.75
C ALA A 72 -3.64 4.62 1.24
N PRO A 73 -3.40 5.87 0.78
CA PRO A 73 -3.43 6.18 -0.65
C PRO A 73 -2.39 5.41 -1.48
N MET A 74 -1.18 5.14 -0.95
CA MET A 74 -0.20 4.33 -1.67
C MET A 74 -0.70 2.91 -1.88
N ASN A 75 -1.25 2.30 -0.82
CA ASN A 75 -1.81 0.95 -0.87
C ASN A 75 -3.06 0.88 -1.76
N PHE A 76 -3.90 1.92 -1.76
CA PHE A 76 -5.06 2.02 -2.64
C PHE A 76 -4.65 2.00 -4.12
N LEU A 77 -3.62 2.73 -4.50
CA LEU A 77 -3.11 2.71 -5.88
C LEU A 77 -2.55 1.33 -6.25
N VAL A 78 -1.86 0.65 -5.34
CA VAL A 78 -1.43 -0.74 -5.57
C VAL A 78 -2.64 -1.67 -5.76
N TYR A 79 -3.67 -1.54 -4.93
CA TYR A 79 -4.92 -2.30 -5.08
C TYR A 79 -5.53 -2.12 -6.46
N LEU A 80 -5.65 -0.89 -6.95
CA LEU A 80 -6.16 -0.61 -8.30
C LEU A 80 -5.30 -1.28 -9.38
N GLY A 81 -3.99 -1.31 -9.20
CA GLY A 81 -3.07 -2.01 -10.09
C GLY A 81 -3.28 -3.52 -10.09
N LEU A 82 -3.41 -4.14 -8.91
CA LEU A 82 -3.64 -5.58 -8.76
C LEU A 82 -4.94 -6.04 -9.41
N ARG A 83 -5.98 -5.19 -9.45
CA ARG A 83 -7.26 -5.49 -10.12
C ARG A 83 -7.15 -5.70 -11.64
N ASN A 84 -6.10 -5.21 -12.26
CA ASN A 84 -5.89 -5.34 -13.69
C ASN A 84 -5.32 -6.71 -14.11
N TYR A 85 -4.98 -7.56 -13.13
CA TYR A 85 -4.30 -8.84 -13.35
C TYR A 85 -4.98 -9.97 -12.60
N ASP A 86 -4.72 -11.19 -13.02
CA ASP A 86 -5.11 -12.39 -12.27
C ASP A 86 -4.13 -12.61 -11.10
N LEU A 87 -4.39 -11.89 -10.00
CA LEU A 87 -3.60 -11.87 -8.77
C LEU A 87 -4.55 -11.87 -7.54
N PRO A 88 -5.47 -12.85 -7.45
CA PRO A 88 -6.52 -12.86 -6.42
C PRO A 88 -5.95 -12.96 -5.00
N ASP A 89 -4.85 -13.67 -4.81
CA ASP A 89 -4.17 -13.85 -3.54
C ASP A 89 -3.61 -12.54 -2.98
N ALA A 90 -2.89 -11.79 -3.82
CA ALA A 90 -2.32 -10.50 -3.43
C ALA A 90 -3.42 -9.46 -3.18
N ARG A 91 -4.47 -9.45 -4.03
CA ARG A 91 -5.62 -8.56 -3.86
C ARG A 91 -6.35 -8.84 -2.56
N LYS A 92 -6.69 -10.11 -2.30
CA LYS A 92 -7.32 -10.54 -1.05
C LYS A 92 -6.50 -10.16 0.17
N ALA A 93 -5.21 -10.45 0.15
CA ALA A 93 -4.30 -10.15 1.27
C ALA A 93 -4.24 -8.63 1.56
N LEU A 94 -4.17 -7.80 0.50
CA LEU A 94 -4.15 -6.35 0.68
C LEU A 94 -5.47 -5.85 1.28
N VAL A 95 -6.61 -6.33 0.81
CA VAL A 95 -7.94 -5.95 1.31
C VAL A 95 -8.10 -6.35 2.77
N GLU A 96 -7.80 -7.60 3.13
CA GLU A 96 -7.91 -8.10 4.51
C GLU A 96 -7.01 -7.32 5.48
N LYS A 97 -5.75 -7.06 5.10
CA LYS A 97 -4.83 -6.27 5.93
C LYS A 97 -5.26 -4.81 6.07
N SER A 98 -5.82 -4.21 5.02
CA SER A 98 -6.38 -2.86 5.07
C SER A 98 -7.57 -2.78 6.02
N ALA A 99 -8.51 -3.73 5.92
CA ALA A 99 -9.67 -3.82 6.80
C ALA A 99 -9.26 -4.02 8.27
N ASN A 100 -8.29 -4.91 8.53
CA ASN A 100 -7.79 -5.17 9.88
C ASN A 100 -7.14 -3.91 10.50
N LEU A 101 -6.35 -3.16 9.73
CA LEU A 101 -5.75 -1.91 10.20
C LEU A 101 -6.80 -0.84 10.50
N LEU A 102 -7.79 -0.70 9.61
CA LEU A 102 -8.92 0.21 9.82
C LEU A 102 -9.71 -0.16 11.08
N LEU A 103 -10.09 -1.44 11.22
CA LEU A 103 -10.86 -1.92 12.36
C LEU A 103 -10.11 -1.73 13.68
N ARG A 104 -8.79 -1.98 13.69
CA ARG A 104 -7.95 -1.69 14.85
C ARG A 104 -8.04 -0.22 15.25
N SER A 105 -7.85 0.70 14.30
CA SER A 105 -7.92 2.14 14.57
C SER A 105 -9.33 2.56 14.99
N TRP A 106 -10.36 2.10 14.29
CA TRP A 106 -11.74 2.46 14.55
C TRP A 106 -12.26 1.93 15.90
N THR A 107 -11.91 0.70 16.26
CA THR A 107 -12.39 0.11 17.54
C THR A 107 -11.75 0.78 18.75
N SER A 108 -10.47 1.15 18.66
CA SER A 108 -9.74 1.81 19.74
C SER A 108 -10.00 3.31 19.84
N GLU A 109 -9.99 4.01 18.68
CA GLU A 109 -9.90 5.47 18.64
C GLU A 109 -11.13 6.16 18.02
N LYS A 110 -12.00 5.40 17.32
CA LYS A 110 -13.20 5.89 16.61
C LYS A 110 -12.89 6.88 15.47
N HIS A 111 -11.70 6.80 14.89
CA HIS A 111 -11.31 7.60 13.74
C HIS A 111 -10.29 6.89 12.86
N VAL A 112 -10.07 7.43 11.68
CA VAL A 112 -8.97 7.08 10.77
C VAL A 112 -7.86 8.11 10.88
N CYS A 113 -6.65 7.73 10.49
CA CYS A 113 -5.47 8.56 10.61
C CYS A 113 -4.79 8.76 9.25
N GLU A 114 -3.95 9.76 9.19
CA GLU A 114 -3.17 10.11 8.01
C GLU A 114 -2.24 8.96 7.58
N ASN A 115 -1.54 8.37 8.55
CA ASN A 115 -0.62 7.26 8.34
C ASN A 115 -0.55 6.38 9.60
N TYR A 116 0.07 5.20 9.49
CA TYR A 116 0.17 4.23 10.58
C TYR A 116 1.58 3.65 10.67
N ASN A 117 1.99 3.29 11.88
CA ASN A 117 3.21 2.54 12.12
C ASN A 117 3.11 1.15 11.51
N ALA A 118 4.06 0.76 10.66
CA ALA A 118 4.03 -0.51 9.94
C ALA A 118 4.45 -1.72 10.79
N ILE A 119 4.97 -1.48 11.99
CA ILE A 119 5.35 -2.52 12.96
C ILE A 119 4.17 -2.82 13.88
N PHE A 120 3.56 -1.78 14.45
CA PHE A 120 2.55 -1.91 15.51
C PHE A 120 1.11 -1.63 15.07
N GLY A 121 0.88 -1.12 13.85
CA GLY A 121 -0.44 -0.72 13.38
C GLY A 121 -1.05 0.46 14.17
N THR A 122 -0.23 1.24 14.87
CA THR A 122 -0.63 2.42 15.64
C THR A 122 -0.39 3.70 14.84
N TRP A 123 -1.00 4.81 15.25
CA TRP A 123 -0.82 6.10 14.59
C TRP A 123 -0.15 7.15 15.49
N ASN A 124 -0.37 7.06 16.81
CA ASN A 124 -0.06 8.09 17.81
C ASN A 124 1.36 8.00 18.39
N ASP A 125 2.20 7.13 17.86
CA ASP A 125 3.61 6.97 18.26
C ASP A 125 4.52 8.08 17.72
N ARG A 126 4.01 8.93 16.82
CA ARG A 126 4.72 10.10 16.28
C ARG A 126 3.78 11.31 16.20
N ARG A 127 4.35 12.52 16.32
CA ARG A 127 3.59 13.77 16.27
C ARG A 127 3.18 14.20 14.86
N ASN A 128 3.76 13.60 13.82
CA ASN A 128 3.54 13.94 12.42
C ASN A 128 2.47 13.04 11.76
N CYS A 129 1.44 12.72 12.49
CA CYS A 129 0.30 11.96 11.98
C CYS A 129 -1.01 12.63 12.47
N ASP A 130 -1.80 13.11 11.53
CA ASP A 130 -3.09 13.72 11.84
C ASP A 130 -4.19 12.66 11.98
N LYS A 131 -5.01 12.83 13.01
CA LYS A 131 -6.24 12.05 13.20
C LYS A 131 -7.38 12.66 12.36
N PHE A 132 -8.40 11.85 12.06
CA PHE A 132 -9.54 12.22 11.20
C PHE A 132 -9.12 12.60 9.78
N TYR A 133 -8.01 12.09 9.29
CA TYR A 133 -7.54 12.41 7.96
C TYR A 133 -8.25 11.56 6.90
N HIS A 134 -8.90 12.24 5.95
CA HIS A 134 -9.84 11.64 4.99
C HIS A 134 -9.26 10.46 4.18
N TRP A 135 -8.02 10.50 3.76
CA TRP A 135 -7.46 9.41 2.96
C TRP A 135 -7.20 8.11 3.75
N GLY A 136 -7.20 8.17 5.10
CA GLY A 136 -7.22 6.95 5.91
C GLY A 136 -8.45 6.09 5.66
N ALA A 137 -9.56 6.67 5.20
CA ALA A 137 -10.78 5.94 4.82
C ALA A 137 -10.57 5.02 3.61
N LEU A 138 -9.54 5.23 2.79
CA LEU A 138 -9.20 4.33 1.69
C LEU A 138 -8.90 2.90 2.15
N LEU A 139 -8.52 2.68 3.42
CA LEU A 139 -8.38 1.35 4.00
C LEU A 139 -9.69 0.55 3.98
N GLY A 140 -10.82 1.21 4.21
CA GLY A 140 -12.15 0.58 4.11
C GLY A 140 -12.70 0.60 2.68
N TYR A 141 -12.34 1.61 1.90
CA TYR A 141 -12.85 1.77 0.54
C TYR A 141 -12.46 0.60 -0.37
N VAL A 142 -11.27 0.03 -0.19
CA VAL A 142 -10.84 -1.17 -0.94
C VAL A 142 -11.76 -2.36 -0.68
N SER A 143 -12.24 -2.55 0.57
CA SER A 143 -13.20 -3.61 0.90
C SER A 143 -14.54 -3.37 0.23
N LEU A 144 -15.05 -2.13 0.26
CA LEU A 144 -16.32 -1.79 -0.39
C LEU A 144 -16.29 -2.02 -1.91
N ILE A 145 -15.15 -1.78 -2.55
CA ILE A 145 -14.97 -2.08 -3.98
C ILE A 145 -14.91 -3.59 -4.20
N GLU A 146 -14.15 -4.32 -3.40
CA GLU A 146 -13.96 -5.76 -3.56
C GLU A 146 -15.27 -6.53 -3.35
N ASP A 147 -16.08 -6.10 -2.39
CA ASP A 147 -17.40 -6.68 -2.08
C ASP A 147 -18.52 -6.19 -3.01
N GLY A 148 -18.21 -5.29 -3.95
CA GLY A 148 -19.16 -4.80 -4.96
C GLY A 148 -20.14 -3.75 -4.48
N TYR A 149 -19.94 -3.17 -3.29
CA TYR A 149 -20.81 -2.08 -2.78
C TYR A 149 -20.60 -0.75 -3.50
N VAL A 150 -19.39 -0.52 -4.01
CA VAL A 150 -19.06 0.68 -4.79
C VAL A 150 -18.25 0.30 -6.03
N LEU A 151 -18.38 1.09 -7.08
CA LEU A 151 -17.60 0.90 -8.29
C LEU A 151 -16.17 1.46 -8.09
N PRO A 152 -15.14 0.77 -8.60
CA PRO A 152 -13.79 1.33 -8.62
C PRO A 152 -13.73 2.56 -9.52
N PRO A 153 -12.80 3.49 -9.26
CA PRO A 153 -12.51 4.56 -10.21
C PRO A 153 -12.13 3.94 -11.56
N GLU A 154 -12.93 4.19 -12.59
CA GLU A 154 -12.59 3.75 -13.94
C GLU A 154 -11.63 4.75 -14.57
N THR A 155 -10.46 4.27 -14.96
CA THR A 155 -9.58 5.02 -15.87
C THR A 155 -10.09 4.79 -17.30
N LYS A 156 -11.03 5.61 -17.76
CA LYS A 156 -11.35 5.67 -19.19
C LYS A 156 -10.17 6.35 -19.88
N LEU A 157 -9.29 5.54 -20.48
CA LEU A 157 -8.40 6.07 -21.51
C LEU A 157 -9.33 6.54 -22.63
N LYS A 158 -9.32 7.83 -22.95
CA LYS A 158 -9.97 8.33 -24.17
C LYS A 158 -9.26 7.64 -25.34
N GLU A 159 -10.05 6.88 -26.10
CA GLU A 159 -9.64 6.37 -27.39
C GLU A 159 -9.30 7.52 -28.33
#